data_707c98b899516745558af490debf35f2
#
_entry.id   707c98b899516745558af490debf35f2
#
_cell.length_a   1.000
_cell.length_b   1.000
_cell.length_c   1.000
_cell.angle_alpha   90.00
_cell.angle_beta   90.00
_cell.angle_gamma   90.00
#
_symmetry.space_group_name_H-M   'P 1'
#
loop_
_entity.id
_entity.type
_entity.pdbx_description
1 polymer ?
#
loop_
_entity_poly.entity_id
_entity_poly.type
_entity_poly.pdbx_seq_one_letter_code
_entity_poly.pdbx_strand_id
1 'polypeptide(L)'
;MSEHTLPTGVWDEDLTEEEIRDEERVFIVPENARKMRLDAFLGSVADFSRSRLKKLVEQGRCTVEGAICTDADTRVRPGWSVTLRLPGASEELTAEEGPLDIVYSDEDIAVVNKPAGLTMHPCPSCPKGTLVHRLLARFPGLALQEGPRPGIVHRLDKDTSGLVVIALSERARLRLIEDFAARRVHKTYLAVTRGVPPAEGGSDLPIGRHPVIKTRMAVVPEEKGGRSALTKWSTLYASPSGRF
;
A
#
# COMPACT_ATOMS: atom_id res chain seq x y z
N MET A 1 37.02 2.23 -5.70
CA MET A 1 35.62 2.68 -5.83
C MET A 1 34.78 1.43 -5.77
N SER A 2 34.31 1.06 -4.58
CA SER A 2 33.48 -0.13 -4.35
C SER A 2 32.03 0.31 -4.55
N GLU A 3 31.38 -0.23 -5.56
CA GLU A 3 29.93 -0.12 -5.74
C GLU A 3 29.24 -0.69 -4.50
N HIS A 4 28.65 0.18 -3.70
CA HIS A 4 27.74 -0.23 -2.65
C HIS A 4 26.44 -0.66 -3.33
N THR A 5 26.35 -1.93 -3.67
CA THR A 5 25.08 -2.57 -4.02
C THR A 5 24.23 -2.57 -2.77
N LEU A 6 23.19 -1.76 -2.73
CA LEU A 6 22.19 -1.75 -1.66
C LEU A 6 21.61 -3.16 -1.51
N PRO A 7 21.41 -3.66 -0.30
CA PRO A 7 20.76 -4.94 -0.10
C PRO A 7 19.33 -4.88 -0.67
N THR A 8 19.08 -5.66 -1.70
CA THR A 8 17.83 -5.76 -2.46
C THR A 8 16.65 -6.31 -1.67
N GLY A 9 16.77 -6.53 -0.38
CA GLY A 9 15.78 -7.25 0.44
C GLY A 9 14.90 -6.42 1.37
N VAL A 10 15.10 -5.10 1.48
CA VAL A 10 14.44 -4.30 2.53
C VAL A 10 13.19 -3.59 2.04
N TRP A 11 13.08 -3.36 0.73
CA TRP A 11 11.96 -2.68 0.11
C TRP A 11 10.79 -3.60 -0.24
N ASP A 12 11.01 -4.92 -0.22
CA ASP A 12 10.07 -5.95 -0.66
C ASP A 12 8.91 -6.21 0.31
N GLU A 13 8.86 -5.55 1.46
CA GLU A 13 7.72 -5.79 2.34
C GLU A 13 6.43 -5.14 1.86
N ASP A 14 6.51 -4.15 0.94
CA ASP A 14 5.33 -3.34 0.69
C ASP A 14 4.97 -2.97 -0.75
N LEU A 15 5.91 -2.95 -1.70
CA LEU A 15 5.61 -2.89 -3.14
C LEU A 15 6.72 -3.63 -3.91
N THR A 16 6.33 -4.56 -4.73
CA THR A 16 7.21 -5.10 -5.77
C THR A 16 7.39 -4.03 -6.87
N GLU A 17 8.46 -4.11 -7.67
CA GLU A 17 8.59 -3.27 -8.88
C GLU A 17 7.35 -3.34 -9.77
N GLU A 18 6.56 -4.43 -9.68
CA GLU A 18 5.28 -4.61 -10.36
C GLU A 18 4.19 -3.66 -9.84
N GLU A 19 4.21 -3.26 -8.55
CA GLU A 19 3.24 -2.28 -8.00
C GLU A 19 3.58 -0.83 -8.35
N ILE A 20 4.81 -0.57 -8.83
CA ILE A 20 5.28 0.75 -9.29
C ILE A 20 4.99 0.94 -10.78
N ARG A 21 4.91 -0.14 -11.55
CA ARG A 21 4.54 -0.10 -12.97
C ARG A 21 3.04 -0.05 -13.15
N ASP A 22 2.59 0.52 -14.25
CA ASP A 22 1.20 0.38 -14.69
C ASP A 22 0.86 -1.12 -14.71
N GLU A 23 -0.08 -1.54 -13.90
CA GLU A 23 -0.55 -2.92 -13.87
C GLU A 23 -1.55 -3.11 -15.01
N GLU A 24 -1.26 -4.03 -15.93
CA GLU A 24 -2.22 -4.40 -16.98
C GLU A 24 -3.00 -5.65 -16.55
N ARG A 25 -4.31 -5.52 -16.54
CA ARG A 25 -5.23 -6.64 -16.34
C ARG A 25 -6.02 -6.91 -17.60
N VAL A 26 -5.94 -8.15 -18.07
CA VAL A 26 -6.65 -8.61 -19.27
C VAL A 26 -7.86 -9.43 -18.86
N PHE A 27 -9.01 -9.09 -19.42
CA PHE A 27 -10.27 -9.78 -19.20
C PHE A 27 -10.86 -10.23 -20.52
N ILE A 28 -11.29 -11.48 -20.62
CA ILE A 28 -12.05 -11.97 -21.77
C ILE A 28 -13.52 -11.87 -21.45
N VAL A 29 -14.31 -11.23 -22.33
CA VAL A 29 -15.74 -11.03 -22.15
C VAL A 29 -16.46 -12.37 -22.27
N PRO A 30 -17.15 -12.85 -21.23
CA PRO A 30 -17.89 -14.11 -21.28
C PRO A 30 -19.23 -13.95 -21.96
N GLU A 31 -19.87 -15.07 -22.34
CA GLU A 31 -21.17 -15.08 -23.02
C GLU A 31 -22.29 -14.35 -22.24
N ASN A 32 -22.30 -14.49 -20.92
CA ASN A 32 -23.30 -13.85 -20.06
C ASN A 32 -23.15 -12.32 -19.96
N ALA A 33 -22.02 -11.74 -20.41
CA ALA A 33 -21.80 -10.30 -20.46
C ALA A 33 -22.14 -9.67 -21.82
N ARG A 34 -22.79 -10.41 -22.71
CA ARG A 34 -23.19 -9.92 -24.05
C ARG A 34 -24.01 -8.63 -23.97
N LYS A 35 -23.57 -7.59 -24.68
CA LYS A 35 -24.18 -6.25 -24.70
C LYS A 35 -24.16 -5.50 -23.36
N MET A 36 -23.40 -5.95 -22.35
CA MET A 36 -23.16 -5.13 -21.19
C MET A 36 -22.38 -3.87 -21.57
N ARG A 37 -22.52 -2.81 -20.80
CA ARG A 37 -21.66 -1.63 -20.88
C ARG A 37 -20.26 -1.99 -20.38
N LEU A 38 -19.24 -1.38 -20.95
CA LEU A 38 -17.84 -1.64 -20.58
C LEU A 38 -17.58 -1.38 -19.09
N ASP A 39 -18.10 -0.26 -18.54
CA ASP A 39 -17.97 0.07 -17.11
C ASP A 39 -18.66 -0.97 -16.19
N ALA A 40 -19.81 -1.51 -16.65
CA ALA A 40 -20.53 -2.52 -15.91
C ALA A 40 -19.85 -3.89 -15.98
N PHE A 41 -19.34 -4.26 -17.15
CA PHE A 41 -18.56 -5.48 -17.34
C PHE A 41 -17.29 -5.44 -16.46
N LEU A 42 -16.49 -4.37 -16.57
CA LEU A 42 -15.30 -4.21 -15.73
C LEU A 42 -15.64 -4.24 -14.24
N GLY A 43 -16.74 -3.62 -13.81
CA GLY A 43 -17.22 -3.66 -12.43
C GLY A 43 -17.63 -5.05 -11.93
N SER A 44 -17.91 -6.01 -12.84
CA SER A 44 -18.23 -7.39 -12.48
C SER A 44 -17.00 -8.30 -12.36
N VAL A 45 -15.85 -7.90 -12.95
CA VAL A 45 -14.63 -8.72 -13.02
C VAL A 45 -13.42 -8.08 -12.36
N ALA A 46 -13.45 -6.77 -12.13
CA ALA A 46 -12.38 -6.03 -11.48
C ALA A 46 -12.86 -5.52 -10.11
N ASP A 47 -12.03 -5.64 -9.07
CA ASP A 47 -12.34 -5.23 -7.69
C ASP A 47 -12.31 -3.70 -7.49
N PHE A 48 -12.97 -2.94 -8.37
CA PHE A 48 -13.04 -1.48 -8.32
C PHE A 48 -14.47 -0.96 -8.45
N SER A 49 -14.73 0.21 -7.88
CA SER A 49 -16.02 0.87 -8.05
C SER A 49 -16.26 1.26 -9.51
N ARG A 50 -17.51 1.19 -9.98
CA ARG A 50 -17.86 1.57 -11.35
C ARG A 50 -17.48 3.00 -11.69
N SER A 51 -17.59 3.94 -10.74
CA SER A 51 -17.19 5.33 -10.94
C SER A 51 -15.69 5.46 -11.25
N ARG A 52 -14.85 4.66 -10.58
CA ARG A 52 -13.42 4.62 -10.84
C ARG A 52 -13.11 3.99 -12.20
N LEU A 53 -13.75 2.87 -12.52
CA LEU A 53 -13.57 2.19 -13.82
C LEU A 53 -13.98 3.09 -14.97
N LYS A 54 -15.11 3.80 -14.85
CA LYS A 54 -15.53 4.82 -15.81
C LYS A 54 -14.45 5.88 -16.03
N LYS A 55 -13.88 6.44 -14.94
CA LYS A 55 -12.82 7.45 -15.04
C LYS A 55 -11.56 6.91 -15.71
N LEU A 56 -11.15 5.67 -15.42
CA LEU A 56 -9.99 5.03 -16.08
C LEU A 56 -10.23 4.85 -17.58
N VAL A 57 -11.44 4.42 -17.99
CA VAL A 57 -11.82 4.31 -19.41
C VAL A 57 -11.77 5.68 -20.08
N GLU A 58 -12.38 6.72 -19.49
CA GLU A 58 -12.39 8.09 -20.03
C GLU A 58 -10.98 8.68 -20.14
N GLN A 59 -10.03 8.25 -19.31
CA GLN A 59 -8.61 8.62 -19.37
C GLN A 59 -7.80 7.84 -20.43
N GLY A 60 -8.44 6.97 -21.22
CA GLY A 60 -7.76 6.15 -22.23
C GLY A 60 -6.94 4.99 -21.67
N ARG A 61 -7.16 4.61 -20.42
CA ARG A 61 -6.46 3.50 -19.75
C ARG A 61 -7.14 2.15 -19.97
N CYS A 62 -8.01 2.05 -20.95
CA CYS A 62 -8.67 0.82 -21.34
C CYS A 62 -8.52 0.58 -22.83
N THR A 63 -8.19 -0.66 -23.21
CA THR A 63 -8.24 -1.08 -24.61
C THR A 63 -9.27 -2.21 -24.78
N VAL A 64 -9.93 -2.21 -25.91
CA VAL A 64 -10.85 -3.27 -26.35
C VAL A 64 -10.33 -3.78 -27.68
N GLU A 65 -10.04 -5.07 -27.78
CA GLU A 65 -9.41 -5.69 -28.97
C GLU A 65 -8.13 -4.95 -29.41
N GLY A 66 -7.34 -4.47 -28.41
CA GLY A 66 -6.09 -3.73 -28.65
C GLY A 66 -6.26 -2.26 -29.03
N ALA A 67 -7.48 -1.76 -29.26
CA ALA A 67 -7.75 -0.36 -29.54
C ALA A 67 -8.13 0.41 -28.27
N ILE A 68 -7.56 1.62 -28.08
CA ILE A 68 -7.90 2.49 -26.94
C ILE A 68 -9.40 2.80 -26.99
N CYS A 69 -10.09 2.56 -25.86
CA CYS A 69 -11.49 2.86 -25.67
C CYS A 69 -11.65 3.91 -24.56
N THR A 70 -12.23 5.06 -24.86
CA THR A 70 -12.51 6.14 -23.91
C THR A 70 -13.99 6.28 -23.57
N ASP A 71 -14.86 5.51 -24.23
CA ASP A 71 -16.29 5.50 -23.98
C ASP A 71 -16.68 4.32 -23.08
N ALA A 72 -17.01 4.65 -21.81
CA ALA A 72 -17.43 3.67 -20.81
C ALA A 72 -18.80 3.02 -21.11
N ASP A 73 -19.59 3.61 -22.02
CA ASP A 73 -20.89 3.11 -22.45
C ASP A 73 -20.80 2.07 -23.59
N THR A 74 -19.59 1.89 -24.14
CA THR A 74 -19.31 0.89 -25.18
C THR A 74 -19.90 -0.47 -24.80
N ARG A 75 -20.61 -1.10 -25.76
CA ARG A 75 -21.23 -2.42 -25.55
C ARG A 75 -20.25 -3.53 -25.89
N VAL A 76 -19.86 -4.30 -24.87
CA VAL A 76 -18.93 -5.42 -25.04
C VAL A 76 -19.61 -6.62 -25.73
N ARG A 77 -18.81 -7.43 -26.41
CA ARG A 77 -19.26 -8.68 -27.08
C ARG A 77 -18.46 -9.86 -26.51
N PRO A 78 -19.11 -11.04 -26.40
CA PRO A 78 -18.40 -12.25 -26.00
C PRO A 78 -17.16 -12.52 -26.85
N GLY A 79 -16.12 -12.99 -26.20
CA GLY A 79 -14.84 -13.28 -26.82
C GLY A 79 -13.90 -12.07 -26.94
N TRP A 80 -14.40 -10.85 -26.77
CA TRP A 80 -13.54 -9.67 -26.81
C TRP A 80 -12.51 -9.66 -25.67
N SER A 81 -11.31 -9.23 -25.98
CA SER A 81 -10.26 -8.95 -25.01
C SER A 81 -10.36 -7.49 -24.56
N VAL A 82 -10.50 -7.29 -23.26
CA VAL A 82 -10.50 -5.97 -22.61
C VAL A 82 -9.28 -5.88 -21.70
N THR A 83 -8.36 -4.95 -21.99
CA THR A 83 -7.21 -4.68 -21.14
C THR A 83 -7.44 -3.40 -20.37
N LEU A 84 -7.35 -3.47 -19.05
CA LEU A 84 -7.41 -2.31 -18.15
C LEU A 84 -6.01 -2.02 -17.63
N ARG A 85 -5.47 -0.85 -17.94
CA ARG A 85 -4.21 -0.36 -17.42
C ARG A 85 -4.46 0.47 -16.17
N LEU A 86 -4.07 -0.10 -15.03
CA LEU A 86 -4.13 0.58 -13.74
C LEU A 86 -2.88 1.44 -13.59
N PRO A 87 -3.03 2.73 -13.22
CA PRO A 87 -1.86 3.54 -12.96
C PRO A 87 -1.04 2.93 -11.83
N GLY A 88 0.22 2.70 -12.06
CA GLY A 88 1.20 2.40 -11.02
C GLY A 88 1.31 3.57 -10.03
N ALA A 89 2.02 3.37 -8.93
CA ALA A 89 2.25 4.40 -7.91
C ALA A 89 3.09 5.61 -8.40
N SER A 90 3.44 5.67 -9.69
CA SER A 90 4.33 6.67 -10.30
C SER A 90 3.62 7.83 -11.02
N GLU A 91 2.35 8.13 -10.74
CA GLU A 91 1.87 9.49 -11.05
C GLU A 91 2.68 10.46 -10.19
N GLU A 92 3.22 11.52 -10.81
CA GLU A 92 4.02 12.55 -10.13
C GLU A 92 3.41 12.89 -8.78
N LEU A 93 4.17 12.59 -7.72
CA LEU A 93 3.74 12.92 -6.36
C LEU A 93 3.63 14.44 -6.26
N THR A 94 2.41 14.94 -6.15
CA THR A 94 2.14 16.35 -5.96
C THR A 94 2.04 16.69 -4.49
N ALA A 95 2.64 17.80 -4.08
CA ALA A 95 2.47 18.33 -2.73
C ALA A 95 1.00 18.71 -2.50
N GLU A 96 0.42 18.25 -1.41
CA GLU A 96 -0.94 18.60 -1.00
C GLU A 96 -0.94 19.10 0.45
N GLU A 97 -1.48 20.28 0.68
CA GLU A 97 -1.67 20.82 2.03
C GLU A 97 -2.61 19.94 2.85
N GLY A 98 -2.31 19.79 4.12
CA GLY A 98 -3.16 19.06 5.05
C GLY A 98 -2.54 18.95 6.45
N PRO A 99 -3.34 18.61 7.45
CA PRO A 99 -2.87 18.54 8.83
C PRO A 99 -1.81 17.44 8.98
N LEU A 100 -0.68 17.81 9.61
CA LEU A 100 0.39 16.93 10.06
C LEU A 100 0.71 17.23 11.51
N ASP A 101 0.59 16.23 12.37
CA ASP A 101 1.02 16.29 13.77
C ASP A 101 2.50 15.87 13.85
N ILE A 102 3.40 16.87 13.80
CA ILE A 102 4.85 16.64 13.84
C ILE A 102 5.30 16.66 15.30
N VAL A 103 5.68 15.50 15.82
CA VAL A 103 6.12 15.32 17.21
C VAL A 103 7.58 15.72 17.40
N TYR A 104 8.40 15.53 16.36
CA TYR A 104 9.83 15.88 16.35
C TYR A 104 10.27 16.15 14.92
N SER A 105 11.22 17.05 14.73
CA SER A 105 11.90 17.26 13.45
C SER A 105 13.26 17.90 13.66
N ASP A 106 14.25 17.42 12.91
CA ASP A 106 15.59 18.01 12.74
C ASP A 106 15.98 18.04 11.25
N GLU A 107 17.28 18.14 10.95
CA GLU A 107 17.78 18.18 9.57
C GLU A 107 17.67 16.82 8.85
N ASP A 108 17.68 15.73 9.61
CA ASP A 108 17.77 14.37 9.09
C ASP A 108 16.46 13.61 9.12
N ILE A 109 15.62 13.83 10.14
CA ILE A 109 14.38 13.08 10.34
C ILE A 109 13.22 13.97 10.79
N ALA A 110 12.02 13.49 10.54
CA ALA A 110 10.81 13.94 11.22
C ALA A 110 10.09 12.75 11.84
N VAL A 111 9.42 12.95 12.97
CA VAL A 111 8.50 11.99 13.57
C VAL A 111 7.10 12.56 13.51
N VAL A 112 6.20 11.86 12.85
CA VAL A 112 4.82 12.29 12.64
C VAL A 112 3.89 11.34 13.38
N ASN A 113 2.94 11.87 14.12
CA ASN A 113 1.83 11.11 14.69
C ASN A 113 0.73 10.98 13.63
N LYS A 114 0.71 9.87 12.91
CA LYS A 114 -0.25 9.61 11.85
C LYS A 114 -1.64 9.34 12.45
N PRO A 115 -2.70 10.05 12.04
CA PRO A 115 -4.05 9.69 12.44
C PRO A 115 -4.53 8.39 11.77
N ALA A 116 -5.48 7.71 12.38
CA ALA A 116 -6.24 6.65 11.74
C ALA A 116 -7.00 7.20 10.51
N GLY A 117 -7.20 6.38 9.50
CA GLY A 117 -7.85 6.74 8.23
C GLY A 117 -6.92 7.38 7.19
N LEU A 118 -5.70 7.78 7.55
CA LEU A 118 -4.72 8.36 6.63
C LEU A 118 -3.84 7.26 6.01
N THR A 119 -3.87 7.14 4.68
CA THR A 119 -3.00 6.25 3.92
C THR A 119 -1.58 6.81 3.86
N MET A 120 -0.56 5.96 3.96
CA MET A 120 0.85 6.38 3.97
C MET A 120 1.29 6.98 2.63
N HIS A 121 1.01 6.30 1.53
CA HIS A 121 1.45 6.64 0.17
C HIS A 121 0.35 6.34 -0.84
N PRO A 122 0.42 6.92 -2.05
CA PRO A 122 -0.55 6.64 -3.10
C PRO A 122 -0.69 5.15 -3.41
N CYS A 123 -1.91 4.73 -3.62
CA CYS A 123 -2.23 3.39 -4.08
C CYS A 123 -3.46 3.46 -4.98
N PRO A 124 -3.77 2.42 -5.74
CA PRO A 124 -4.92 2.40 -6.63
C PRO A 124 -6.25 2.79 -5.98
N SER A 125 -6.47 2.50 -4.69
CA SER A 125 -7.67 2.89 -3.95
C SER A 125 -7.62 4.28 -3.31
N CYS A 126 -6.42 4.89 -3.22
CA CYS A 126 -6.20 6.19 -2.60
C CYS A 126 -5.04 6.93 -3.31
N PRO A 127 -5.26 7.46 -4.53
CA PRO A 127 -4.20 8.05 -5.34
C PRO A 127 -3.72 9.41 -4.83
N LYS A 128 -4.50 10.10 -4.00
CA LYS A 128 -4.23 11.43 -3.46
C LYS A 128 -4.58 11.53 -1.97
N GLY A 129 -4.23 12.65 -1.33
CA GLY A 129 -4.55 12.91 0.07
C GLY A 129 -3.80 12.03 1.06
N THR A 130 -2.69 11.42 0.66
CA THR A 130 -1.91 10.51 1.51
C THR A 130 -0.89 11.26 2.37
N LEU A 131 -0.29 10.57 3.34
CA LEU A 131 0.75 11.16 4.19
C LEU A 131 1.90 11.73 3.36
N VAL A 132 2.37 11.02 2.31
CA VAL A 132 3.49 11.47 1.49
C VAL A 132 3.17 12.78 0.75
N HIS A 133 1.95 13.01 0.27
CA HIS A 133 1.56 14.28 -0.34
C HIS A 133 1.67 15.45 0.64
N ARG A 134 1.22 15.25 1.89
CA ARG A 134 1.32 16.25 2.96
C ARG A 134 2.77 16.49 3.39
N LEU A 135 3.59 15.41 3.41
CA LEU A 135 5.02 15.53 3.70
C LEU A 135 5.75 16.36 2.64
N LEU A 136 5.43 16.18 1.36
CA LEU A 136 5.98 16.97 0.27
C LEU A 136 5.63 18.46 0.39
N ALA A 137 4.42 18.80 0.81
CA ALA A 137 4.02 20.19 1.08
C ALA A 137 4.80 20.77 2.26
N ARG A 138 4.99 20.00 3.33
CA ARG A 138 5.65 20.46 4.55
C ARG A 138 7.17 20.45 4.47
N PHE A 139 7.74 19.51 3.72
CA PHE A 139 9.18 19.28 3.54
C PHE A 139 9.52 19.18 2.04
N PRO A 140 9.57 20.30 1.31
CA PRO A 140 9.78 20.28 -0.15
C PRO A 140 11.05 19.56 -0.60
N GLY A 141 12.09 19.52 0.25
CA GLY A 141 13.34 18.80 -0.01
C GLY A 141 13.15 17.30 -0.25
N LEU A 142 12.05 16.72 0.21
CA LEU A 142 11.72 15.32 -0.06
C LEU A 142 11.51 15.04 -1.56
N ALA A 143 11.09 16.02 -2.34
CA ALA A 143 10.92 15.87 -3.77
C ALA A 143 12.24 15.60 -4.53
N LEU A 144 13.38 15.86 -3.88
CA LEU A 144 14.72 15.59 -4.44
C LEU A 144 15.20 14.16 -4.13
N GLN A 145 14.50 13.42 -3.28
CA GLN A 145 14.84 12.02 -2.99
C GLN A 145 14.39 11.12 -4.14
N GLU A 146 15.25 10.20 -4.53
CA GLU A 146 14.94 9.22 -5.57
C GLU A 146 13.94 8.18 -5.07
N GLY A 147 13.07 7.73 -5.99
CA GLY A 147 12.13 6.65 -5.78
C GLY A 147 10.69 7.12 -5.53
N PRO A 148 9.76 6.16 -5.51
CA PRO A 148 8.31 6.46 -5.50
C PRO A 148 7.78 6.87 -4.12
N ARG A 149 8.60 6.83 -3.07
CA ARG A 149 8.18 7.03 -1.68
C ARG A 149 9.17 7.90 -0.90
N PRO A 150 9.33 9.18 -1.28
CA PRO A 150 10.28 10.05 -0.61
C PRO A 150 10.02 10.10 0.89
N GLY A 151 11.08 9.92 1.67
CA GLY A 151 11.07 9.97 3.13
C GLY A 151 10.47 8.74 3.85
N ILE A 152 9.77 7.86 3.16
CA ILE A 152 9.11 6.71 3.79
C ILE A 152 10.09 5.55 3.94
N VAL A 153 10.36 5.13 5.17
CA VAL A 153 11.25 4.02 5.53
C VAL A 153 10.56 2.87 6.25
N HIS A 154 9.32 3.08 6.68
CA HIS A 154 8.42 2.06 7.20
C HIS A 154 6.96 2.53 7.06
N ARG A 155 6.00 1.69 7.42
CA ARG A 155 4.59 2.07 7.29
C ARG A 155 3.76 1.66 8.50
N LEU A 156 2.61 2.34 8.62
CA LEU A 156 1.43 1.92 9.38
C LEU A 156 0.28 1.69 8.40
N ASP A 157 -0.62 0.80 8.73
CA ASP A 157 -1.85 0.61 7.97
C ASP A 157 -2.73 1.87 8.01
N LYS A 158 -3.61 2.02 7.04
CA LYS A 158 -4.51 3.18 6.93
C LYS A 158 -5.20 3.50 8.25
N ASP A 159 -5.81 2.51 8.88
CA ASP A 159 -6.63 2.68 10.08
C ASP A 159 -5.83 2.54 11.40
N THR A 160 -4.53 2.30 11.30
CA THR A 160 -3.62 2.33 12.44
C THR A 160 -3.11 3.76 12.65
N SER A 161 -3.27 4.28 13.87
CA SER A 161 -2.67 5.54 14.30
C SER A 161 -1.34 5.32 14.98
N GLY A 162 -0.51 6.37 15.08
CA GLY A 162 0.72 6.34 15.84
C GLY A 162 1.93 6.93 15.12
N LEU A 163 3.10 6.73 15.69
CA LEU A 163 4.33 7.38 15.27
C LEU A 163 4.91 6.74 13.99
N VAL A 164 5.28 7.61 13.06
CA VAL A 164 5.99 7.28 11.83
C VAL A 164 7.25 8.12 11.76
N VAL A 165 8.40 7.49 11.57
CA VAL A 165 9.65 8.22 11.30
C VAL A 165 9.79 8.43 9.79
N ILE A 166 10.14 9.65 9.42
CA ILE A 166 10.34 10.11 8.05
C ILE A 166 11.81 10.50 7.90
N ALA A 167 12.47 10.01 6.86
CA ALA A 167 13.83 10.40 6.54
C ALA A 167 13.82 11.67 5.68
N LEU A 168 14.33 12.78 6.21
CA LEU A 168 14.42 14.06 5.49
C LEU A 168 15.70 14.16 4.65
N SER A 169 16.76 13.43 5.03
CA SER A 169 18.02 13.33 4.29
C SER A 169 18.25 11.93 3.73
N GLU A 170 19.02 11.82 2.64
CA GLU A 170 19.37 10.51 2.06
C GLU A 170 20.23 9.68 3.03
N ARG A 171 21.10 10.32 3.80
CA ARG A 171 21.88 9.67 4.85
C ARG A 171 21.00 9.01 5.89
N ALA A 172 20.00 9.73 6.39
CA ALA A 172 19.02 9.19 7.36
C ALA A 172 18.19 8.07 6.73
N ARG A 173 17.79 8.22 5.46
CA ARG A 173 17.02 7.22 4.73
C ARG A 173 17.76 5.87 4.69
N LEU A 174 19.01 5.87 4.24
CA LEU A 174 19.83 4.67 4.15
C LEU A 174 20.03 4.02 5.52
N ARG A 175 20.33 4.84 6.54
CA ARG A 175 20.54 4.33 7.90
C ARG A 175 19.29 3.73 8.50
N LEU A 176 18.16 4.40 8.39
CA LEU A 176 16.88 3.90 8.91
C LEU A 176 16.42 2.61 8.20
N ILE A 177 16.59 2.53 6.88
CA ILE A 177 16.33 1.29 6.14
C ILE A 177 17.15 0.13 6.73
N GLU A 178 18.46 0.35 6.93
CA GLU A 178 19.32 -0.66 7.53
C GLU A 178 18.86 -1.03 8.94
N ASP A 179 18.49 -0.05 9.77
CA ASP A 179 18.03 -0.27 11.14
C ASP A 179 16.72 -1.05 11.20
N PHE A 180 15.77 -0.77 10.29
CA PHE A 180 14.53 -1.54 10.17
C PHE A 180 14.79 -2.97 9.69
N ALA A 181 15.62 -3.15 8.65
CA ALA A 181 16.00 -4.46 8.13
C ALA A 181 16.68 -5.33 9.18
N ALA A 182 17.61 -4.76 9.93
CA ALA A 182 18.31 -5.43 11.02
C ALA A 182 17.47 -5.59 12.29
N ARG A 183 16.19 -5.17 12.28
CA ARG A 183 15.29 -5.20 13.44
C ARG A 183 15.84 -4.45 14.66
N ARG A 184 16.64 -3.41 14.46
CA ARG A 184 17.16 -2.54 15.53
C ARG A 184 16.13 -1.54 16.04
N VAL A 185 15.08 -1.28 15.26
CA VAL A 185 13.97 -0.41 15.66
C VAL A 185 12.92 -1.22 16.42
N HIS A 186 12.69 -0.89 17.69
CA HIS A 186 11.66 -1.50 18.50
C HIS A 186 10.29 -0.83 18.24
N LYS A 187 9.27 -1.62 18.00
CA LYS A 187 7.92 -1.15 17.73
C LYS A 187 6.97 -1.66 18.82
N THR A 188 6.25 -0.75 19.46
CA THR A 188 5.25 -1.07 20.48
C THR A 188 3.90 -0.56 20.02
N TYR A 189 2.88 -1.40 20.11
CA TYR A 189 1.51 -1.11 19.71
C TYR A 189 0.55 -1.35 20.86
N LEU A 190 -0.52 -0.56 20.92
CA LEU A 190 -1.70 -0.88 21.71
C LEU A 190 -2.76 -1.44 20.76
N ALA A 191 -3.35 -2.58 21.12
CA ALA A 191 -4.37 -3.23 20.33
C ALA A 191 -5.53 -3.72 21.21
N VAL A 192 -6.74 -3.61 20.67
CA VAL A 192 -7.91 -4.26 21.24
C VAL A 192 -8.14 -5.56 20.48
N THR A 193 -8.18 -6.67 21.21
CA THR A 193 -8.38 -7.99 20.61
C THR A 193 -9.79 -8.52 20.91
N ARG A 194 -10.30 -9.35 20.01
CA ARG A 194 -11.52 -10.12 20.28
C ARG A 194 -11.16 -11.32 21.15
N GLY A 195 -11.77 -11.40 22.32
CA GLY A 195 -11.42 -12.40 23.34
C GLY A 195 -10.20 -11.96 24.16
N VAL A 196 -9.91 -12.71 25.22
CA VAL A 196 -8.83 -12.41 26.16
C VAL A 196 -7.65 -13.34 25.87
N PRO A 197 -6.54 -12.81 25.35
CA PRO A 197 -5.33 -13.61 25.18
C PRO A 197 -4.69 -13.93 26.55
N PRO A 198 -3.73 -14.87 26.61
CA PRO A 198 -2.92 -15.07 27.80
C PRO A 198 -2.26 -13.76 28.28
N ALA A 199 -1.97 -13.66 29.58
CA ALA A 199 -1.34 -12.48 30.18
C ALA A 199 -0.08 -12.04 29.41
N GLU A 200 0.72 -13.00 28.98
CA GLU A 200 1.89 -12.81 28.13
C GLU A 200 1.94 -13.90 27.06
N GLY A 201 2.54 -13.59 25.91
CA GLY A 201 2.71 -14.56 24.85
C GLY A 201 3.50 -14.03 23.67
N GLY A 202 3.65 -14.88 22.65
CA GLY A 202 4.32 -14.56 21.42
C GLY A 202 3.88 -15.44 20.27
N SER A 203 4.12 -14.97 19.04
CA SER A 203 3.95 -15.73 17.82
C SER A 203 5.11 -15.41 16.88
N ASP A 204 5.71 -16.46 16.30
CA ASP A 204 6.76 -16.40 15.29
C ASP A 204 6.29 -17.01 13.96
N LEU A 205 4.98 -17.20 13.82
CA LEU A 205 4.40 -17.77 12.62
C LEU A 205 4.63 -16.85 11.41
N PRO A 206 5.12 -17.40 10.28
CA PRO A 206 5.38 -16.61 9.08
C PRO A 206 4.06 -16.11 8.47
N ILE A 207 4.07 -14.85 8.02
CA ILE A 207 2.90 -14.14 7.49
C ILE A 207 3.10 -13.88 5.99
N GLY A 208 2.07 -14.11 5.21
CA GLY A 208 2.06 -13.85 3.78
C GLY A 208 0.68 -13.51 3.24
N ARG A 209 0.58 -13.24 1.95
CA ARG A 209 -0.72 -13.01 1.29
C ARG A 209 -1.56 -14.29 1.34
N HIS A 210 -2.82 -14.15 1.72
CA HIS A 210 -3.74 -15.29 1.76
C HIS A 210 -3.81 -15.97 0.37
N PRO A 211 -3.65 -17.29 0.26
CA PRO A 211 -3.49 -17.98 -1.02
C PRO A 211 -4.68 -17.81 -1.98
N VAL A 212 -5.88 -17.62 -1.44
CA VAL A 212 -7.11 -17.43 -2.23
C VAL A 212 -7.56 -15.97 -2.23
N ILE A 213 -7.69 -15.35 -1.04
CA ILE A 213 -8.19 -13.97 -0.90
C ILE A 213 -6.99 -13.03 -0.83
N LYS A 214 -6.49 -12.58 -1.97
CA LYS A 214 -5.25 -11.78 -2.08
C LYS A 214 -5.26 -10.46 -1.30
N THR A 215 -6.43 -9.94 -0.94
CA THR A 215 -6.57 -8.72 -0.10
C THR A 215 -6.36 -8.97 1.38
N ARG A 216 -6.14 -10.24 1.81
CA ARG A 216 -5.92 -10.61 3.22
C ARG A 216 -4.52 -11.14 3.44
N MET A 217 -4.04 -10.98 4.66
CA MET A 217 -2.86 -11.65 5.18
C MET A 217 -3.27 -12.93 5.89
N ALA A 218 -2.38 -13.91 5.90
CA ALA A 218 -2.58 -15.20 6.57
C ALA A 218 -1.24 -15.75 7.06
N VAL A 219 -1.28 -16.76 7.92
CA VAL A 219 -0.12 -17.60 8.19
C VAL A 219 0.16 -18.42 6.93
N VAL A 220 1.33 -18.21 6.35
CA VAL A 220 1.79 -18.87 5.12
C VAL A 220 3.20 -19.37 5.36
N PRO A 221 3.50 -20.65 5.12
CA PRO A 221 4.86 -21.18 5.24
C PRO A 221 5.87 -20.41 4.38
N GLU A 222 7.11 -20.29 4.85
CA GLU A 222 8.15 -19.54 4.14
C GLU A 222 8.40 -20.07 2.73
N GLU A 223 8.38 -21.40 2.55
CA GLU A 223 8.49 -22.06 1.24
C GLU A 223 7.35 -21.74 0.27
N LYS A 224 6.25 -21.15 0.77
CA LYS A 224 5.09 -20.68 -0.01
C LYS A 224 5.00 -19.17 -0.08
N GLY A 225 6.08 -18.44 0.27
CA GLY A 225 6.15 -16.99 0.22
C GLY A 225 5.71 -16.30 1.50
N GLY A 226 5.57 -17.03 2.62
CA GLY A 226 5.44 -16.42 3.95
C GLY A 226 6.76 -15.77 4.38
N ARG A 227 6.69 -14.72 5.16
CA ARG A 227 7.84 -14.00 5.70
C ARG A 227 7.93 -14.18 7.19
N SER A 228 9.13 -14.38 7.72
CA SER A 228 9.39 -14.46 9.15
C SER A 228 8.82 -13.24 9.87
N ALA A 229 7.97 -13.48 10.84
CA ALA A 229 7.36 -12.45 11.69
C ALA A 229 7.52 -12.83 13.16
N LEU A 230 7.69 -11.84 14.03
CA LEU A 230 7.76 -12.06 15.48
C LEU A 230 6.91 -11.00 16.17
N THR A 231 5.91 -11.44 16.89
CA THR A 231 5.08 -10.58 17.75
C THR A 231 5.11 -11.12 19.16
N LYS A 232 5.37 -10.25 20.14
CA LYS A 232 5.21 -10.55 21.57
C LYS A 232 4.14 -9.64 22.14
N TRP A 233 3.39 -10.10 23.12
CA TRP A 233 2.37 -9.28 23.78
C TRP A 233 2.36 -9.47 25.28
N SER A 234 1.83 -8.46 25.96
CA SER A 234 1.36 -8.52 27.33
C SER A 234 -0.05 -7.94 27.39
N THR A 235 -0.95 -8.62 28.09
CA THR A 235 -2.33 -8.17 28.25
C THR A 235 -2.38 -7.14 29.38
N LEU A 236 -2.76 -5.91 29.06
CA LEU A 236 -2.84 -4.82 30.02
C LEU A 236 -4.18 -4.82 30.75
N TYR A 237 -5.25 -5.22 30.08
CA TYR A 237 -6.60 -5.21 30.62
C TYR A 237 -7.47 -6.24 29.88
N ALA A 238 -8.35 -6.89 30.63
CA ALA A 238 -9.40 -7.75 30.09
C ALA A 238 -10.77 -7.22 30.54
N SER A 239 -11.70 -7.06 29.62
CA SER A 239 -13.04 -6.61 29.98
C SER A 239 -13.76 -7.65 30.84
N PRO A 240 -14.62 -7.23 31.81
CA PRO A 240 -15.36 -8.18 32.66
C PRO A 240 -16.23 -9.17 31.87
N SER A 241 -16.65 -8.80 30.65
CA SER A 241 -17.44 -9.67 29.77
C SER A 241 -16.61 -10.76 29.09
N GLY A 242 -15.26 -10.71 29.15
CA GLY A 242 -14.36 -11.60 28.42
C GLY A 242 -14.40 -11.46 26.90
N ARG A 243 -15.01 -10.39 26.38
CA ARG A 243 -15.13 -10.14 24.95
C ARG A 243 -13.99 -9.32 24.38
N PHE A 244 -13.33 -8.53 25.24
CA PHE A 244 -12.18 -7.68 24.93
C PHE A 244 -11.16 -7.75 26.05
#